data_a5f2b865ad6dd21bb0247bd7a3cdcad8
#
_entry.id   a5f2b865ad6dd21bb0247bd7a3cdcad8
#
_cell.length_a   1.000
_cell.length_b   1.000
_cell.length_c   1.000
_cell.angle_alpha   90.00
_cell.angle_beta   90.00
_cell.angle_gamma   90.00
#
_symmetry.space_group_name_H-M   'P 1'
#
loop_
_entity.id
_entity.type
_entity.pdbx_description
1 polymer ?
#
loop_
_entity_poly.entity_id
_entity_poly.type
_entity_poly.pdbx_seq_one_letter_code
_entity_poly.pdbx_strand_id
1 'polypeptide(L)'
;MLPDALVMAVQFARVRWALDFRDRARLEAWQQKGLNRFVREVLPRAAYYRNCKAKVFADLPTMDKAAMMSEFEARNTRGIGLEQALEIGIRAEKTRDFLPLLGDLTVGLSSGTSGNRGVFLVSPGERLRWAGVLLGRALPKHLLLRLLSPWQPALRIAFFLRANSNLYATLHSRRIDFTFHDLLLGVEAAVPNLNRSQPDILVGPPSLLRSLAIEANAGRLSIAPSHVISVADVLEDDDRAAVRTAFGVNPHQLYQATEGFLGYTCEHGSLHLNESFVHIEPDWLDVERTRFQPIVTDFTRDTQLIVRYRLNDVLRIAEKPCSCGRAERTIAAVEGRADEVLLLPDRSSGKAVSIYPDLIRRAMLFAGPMVQEFDLTQDGLQMMVGLLTDGERSAAIKRVTEELDALWQSQGVVPPTMTFSDWQAPSPGGKRRRVRRRNAPEGLVCTF
;
A
#
# COMPACT_ATOMS: atom_id res chain seq x y z
N MET A 1 16.15 0.85 30.53
CA MET A 1 15.71 0.88 29.11
C MET A 1 16.16 2.21 28.50
N LEU A 2 16.62 2.22 27.24
CA LEU A 2 16.89 3.47 26.53
C LEU A 2 15.58 4.24 26.34
N PRO A 3 15.60 5.61 26.38
CA PRO A 3 14.42 6.40 26.08
C PRO A 3 13.89 6.11 24.66
N ASP A 4 12.59 6.07 24.47
CA ASP A 4 11.93 5.76 23.20
C ASP A 4 12.43 6.62 22.03
N ALA A 5 12.62 7.92 22.29
CA ALA A 5 13.18 8.86 21.31
C ALA A 5 14.60 8.45 20.85
N LEU A 6 15.41 7.92 21.74
CA LEU A 6 16.77 7.46 21.39
C LEU A 6 16.72 6.17 20.55
N VAL A 7 15.83 5.23 20.91
CA VAL A 7 15.64 4.01 20.10
C VAL A 7 15.20 4.37 18.67
N MET A 8 14.24 5.27 18.54
CA MET A 8 13.76 5.75 17.24
C MET A 8 14.88 6.47 16.46
N ALA A 9 15.65 7.35 17.11
CA ALA A 9 16.75 8.08 16.50
C ALA A 9 17.86 7.14 16.02
N VAL A 10 18.20 6.10 16.78
CA VAL A 10 19.17 5.08 16.38
C VAL A 10 18.68 4.31 15.14
N GLN A 11 17.40 3.89 15.11
CA GLN A 11 16.86 3.22 13.94
C GLN A 11 16.82 4.13 12.72
N PHE A 12 16.43 5.39 12.90
CA PHE A 12 16.49 6.40 11.86
C PHE A 12 17.90 6.56 11.27
N ALA A 13 18.91 6.78 12.12
CA ALA A 13 20.31 6.93 11.71
C ALA A 13 20.81 5.69 10.96
N ARG A 14 20.50 4.52 11.50
CA ARG A 14 20.86 3.24 10.89
C ARG A 14 20.29 3.10 9.47
N VAL A 15 19.02 3.40 9.30
CA VAL A 15 18.32 3.32 8.00
C VAL A 15 18.86 4.34 7.01
N ARG A 16 19.10 5.56 7.48
CA ARG A 16 19.49 6.67 6.62
C ARG A 16 20.90 6.55 6.08
N TRP A 17 21.83 5.99 6.89
CA TRP A 17 23.25 5.98 6.57
C TRP A 17 23.91 4.60 6.56
N ALA A 18 23.53 3.68 7.44
CA ALA A 18 24.18 2.37 7.54
C ALA A 18 23.56 1.29 6.64
N LEU A 19 22.25 1.38 6.35
CA LEU A 19 21.52 0.42 5.52
C LEU A 19 21.16 1.01 4.14
N ASP A 20 22.01 1.88 3.61
CA ASP A 20 21.92 2.41 2.25
C ASP A 20 22.81 1.59 1.30
N PHE A 21 22.33 0.39 0.96
CA PHE A 21 23.07 -0.52 0.11
C PHE A 21 23.12 -0.05 -1.33
N ARG A 22 24.33 -0.02 -1.91
CA ARG A 22 24.61 0.30 -3.32
C ARG A 22 25.03 -0.92 -4.12
N ASP A 23 25.30 -2.02 -3.45
CA ASP A 23 25.73 -3.29 -3.99
C ASP A 23 24.71 -4.39 -3.64
N ARG A 24 24.24 -5.11 -4.67
CA ARG A 24 23.20 -6.14 -4.51
C ARG A 24 23.69 -7.32 -3.66
N ALA A 25 24.93 -7.76 -3.84
CA ALA A 25 25.46 -8.89 -3.08
C ALA A 25 25.59 -8.55 -1.59
N ARG A 26 25.93 -7.31 -1.24
CA ARG A 26 25.94 -6.86 0.16
C ARG A 26 24.55 -6.82 0.77
N LEU A 27 23.54 -6.38 0.02
CA LEU A 27 22.15 -6.40 0.48
C LEU A 27 21.69 -7.84 0.71
N GLU A 28 21.98 -8.76 -0.21
CA GLU A 28 21.61 -10.17 -0.09
C GLU A 28 22.30 -10.85 1.10
N ALA A 29 23.60 -10.57 1.31
CA ALA A 29 24.31 -11.05 2.49
C ALA A 29 23.72 -10.52 3.79
N TRP A 30 23.28 -9.26 3.82
CA TRP A 30 22.56 -8.67 4.95
C TRP A 30 21.24 -9.38 5.21
N GLN A 31 20.42 -9.58 4.17
CA GLN A 31 19.15 -10.31 4.26
C GLN A 31 19.37 -11.74 4.76
N GLN A 32 20.33 -12.47 4.18
CA GLN A 32 20.62 -13.85 4.59
C GLN A 32 21.02 -13.94 6.06
N LYS A 33 21.84 -13.00 6.54
CA LYS A 33 22.20 -12.93 7.97
C LYS A 33 20.95 -12.64 8.83
N GLY A 34 20.08 -11.75 8.38
CA GLY A 34 18.82 -11.42 9.05
C GLY A 34 17.87 -12.61 9.13
N LEU A 35 17.67 -13.30 8.00
CA LEU A 35 16.83 -14.50 7.90
C LEU A 35 17.36 -15.63 8.77
N ASN A 36 18.68 -15.92 8.72
CA ASN A 36 19.28 -16.96 9.55
C ASN A 36 19.10 -16.69 11.05
N ARG A 37 19.23 -15.43 11.47
CA ARG A 37 18.96 -15.04 12.86
C ARG A 37 17.48 -15.21 13.20
N PHE A 38 16.59 -14.77 12.32
CA PHE A 38 15.16 -14.85 12.49
C PHE A 38 14.69 -16.31 12.65
N VAL A 39 15.16 -17.21 11.80
CA VAL A 39 14.86 -18.64 11.87
C VAL A 39 15.36 -19.26 13.19
N ARG A 40 16.58 -18.90 13.61
CA ARG A 40 17.18 -19.48 14.81
C ARG A 40 16.63 -18.92 16.13
N GLU A 41 16.37 -17.62 16.18
CA GLU A 41 16.12 -16.91 17.45
C GLU A 41 14.67 -16.47 17.65
N VAL A 42 13.93 -16.22 16.56
CA VAL A 42 12.59 -15.64 16.62
C VAL A 42 11.51 -16.68 16.33
N LEU A 43 11.63 -17.43 15.23
CA LEU A 43 10.60 -18.42 14.87
C LEU A 43 10.28 -19.42 15.99
N PRO A 44 11.25 -19.97 16.75
CA PRO A 44 10.94 -20.94 17.79
C PRO A 44 10.13 -20.38 18.98
N ARG A 45 9.95 -19.05 19.07
CA ARG A 45 9.13 -18.43 20.11
C ARG A 45 7.64 -18.60 19.84
N ALA A 46 7.23 -18.77 18.59
CA ALA A 46 5.85 -19.04 18.22
C ALA A 46 5.60 -20.54 18.13
N ALA A 47 4.48 -21.01 18.69
CA ALA A 47 4.17 -22.44 18.81
C ALA A 47 4.13 -23.16 17.45
N TYR A 48 3.56 -22.52 16.41
CA TYR A 48 3.51 -23.08 15.07
C TYR A 48 4.89 -23.44 14.55
N TYR A 49 5.84 -22.51 14.61
CA TYR A 49 7.18 -22.71 14.03
C TYR A 49 8.09 -23.58 14.89
N ARG A 50 7.86 -23.66 16.20
CA ARG A 50 8.56 -24.59 17.10
C ARG A 50 8.36 -26.04 16.68
N ASN A 51 7.17 -26.35 16.18
CA ASN A 51 6.79 -27.68 15.73
C ASN A 51 7.03 -27.92 14.25
N CYS A 52 7.44 -26.87 13.51
CA CYS A 52 7.74 -26.98 12.09
C CYS A 52 9.05 -27.75 11.86
N LYS A 53 9.04 -28.75 10.98
CA LYS A 53 10.22 -29.56 10.65
C LYS A 53 11.22 -28.86 9.71
N ALA A 54 10.92 -27.65 9.24
CA ALA A 54 11.77 -26.88 8.35
C ALA A 54 13.13 -26.56 9.02
N LYS A 55 14.22 -26.95 8.37
CA LYS A 55 15.58 -26.73 8.87
C LYS A 55 16.19 -25.45 8.33
N VAL A 56 15.77 -25.03 7.16
CA VAL A 56 16.21 -23.81 6.49
C VAL A 56 15.01 -22.97 6.08
N PHE A 57 15.24 -21.69 5.86
CA PHE A 57 14.17 -20.72 5.52
C PHE A 57 13.36 -21.17 4.28
N ALA A 58 14.01 -21.69 3.25
CA ALA A 58 13.36 -22.11 2.00
C ALA A 58 12.34 -23.26 2.16
N ASP A 59 12.47 -24.08 3.22
CA ASP A 59 11.59 -25.20 3.50
C ASP A 59 10.28 -24.77 4.22
N LEU A 60 10.21 -23.52 4.68
CA LEU A 60 9.02 -22.99 5.35
C LEU A 60 7.86 -22.88 4.35
N PRO A 61 6.65 -23.31 4.71
CA PRO A 61 5.51 -23.18 3.83
C PRO A 61 5.14 -21.71 3.59
N THR A 62 4.63 -21.44 2.40
CA THR A 62 3.96 -20.16 2.15
C THR A 62 2.63 -20.12 2.90
N MET A 63 2.21 -18.94 3.30
CA MET A 63 0.91 -18.71 3.91
C MET A 63 0.20 -17.53 3.27
N ASP A 64 -1.10 -17.52 3.39
CA ASP A 64 -1.98 -16.41 3.03
C ASP A 64 -2.70 -15.87 4.26
N LYS A 65 -3.63 -14.96 4.03
CA LYS A 65 -4.44 -14.36 5.08
C LYS A 65 -5.31 -15.38 5.82
N ALA A 66 -5.89 -16.35 5.11
CA ALA A 66 -6.75 -17.35 5.71
C ALA A 66 -5.94 -18.25 6.65
N ALA A 67 -4.79 -18.74 6.19
CA ALA A 67 -3.86 -19.54 7.00
C ALA A 67 -3.30 -18.77 8.21
N MET A 68 -3.03 -17.46 8.04
CA MET A 68 -2.60 -16.62 9.17
C MET A 68 -3.70 -16.48 10.21
N MET A 69 -4.95 -16.25 9.81
CA MET A 69 -6.05 -16.02 10.75
C MET A 69 -6.50 -17.33 11.42
N SER A 70 -6.50 -18.46 10.72
CA SER A 70 -6.88 -19.76 11.31
C SER A 70 -5.92 -20.25 12.40
N GLU A 71 -4.66 -19.86 12.33
CA GLU A 71 -3.61 -20.26 13.28
C GLU A 71 -2.98 -19.06 13.99
N PHE A 72 -3.75 -17.98 14.15
CA PHE A 72 -3.26 -16.68 14.62
C PHE A 72 -2.52 -16.75 15.96
N GLU A 73 -3.08 -17.47 16.93
CA GLU A 73 -2.48 -17.65 18.27
C GLU A 73 -1.14 -18.40 18.17
N ALA A 74 -1.09 -19.46 17.40
CA ALA A 74 0.12 -20.27 17.24
C ALA A 74 1.22 -19.55 16.44
N ARG A 75 0.87 -18.56 15.61
CA ARG A 75 1.80 -17.80 14.74
C ARG A 75 2.30 -16.50 15.35
N ASN A 76 1.80 -16.09 16.53
CA ASN A 76 2.38 -14.97 17.26
C ASN A 76 3.17 -15.44 18.47
N THR A 77 4.18 -14.67 18.88
CA THR A 77 5.10 -15.06 19.98
C THR A 77 4.53 -14.79 21.37
N ARG A 78 3.33 -14.19 21.44
CA ARG A 78 2.68 -13.79 22.69
C ARG A 78 1.50 -14.69 23.06
N GLY A 79 1.13 -15.66 22.21
CA GLY A 79 -0.03 -16.54 22.44
C GLY A 79 -1.36 -15.78 22.52
N ILE A 80 -1.50 -14.70 21.74
CA ILE A 80 -2.72 -13.89 21.71
C ILE A 80 -3.75 -14.57 20.80
N GLY A 81 -4.95 -14.84 21.33
CA GLY A 81 -6.06 -15.38 20.56
C GLY A 81 -6.67 -14.38 19.57
N LEU A 82 -7.15 -14.90 18.43
CA LEU A 82 -7.73 -14.08 17.36
C LEU A 82 -8.98 -13.33 17.84
N GLU A 83 -9.89 -14.00 18.55
CA GLU A 83 -11.14 -13.38 19.01
C GLU A 83 -10.90 -12.18 19.93
N GLN A 84 -9.98 -12.31 20.87
CA GLN A 84 -9.61 -11.24 21.80
C GLN A 84 -9.05 -10.02 21.05
N ALA A 85 -8.18 -10.25 20.07
CA ALA A 85 -7.59 -9.19 19.27
C ALA A 85 -8.63 -8.53 18.34
N LEU A 86 -9.53 -9.32 17.74
CA LEU A 86 -10.64 -8.82 16.91
C LEU A 86 -11.60 -7.96 17.71
N GLU A 87 -12.00 -8.40 18.91
CA GLU A 87 -12.91 -7.65 19.77
C GLU A 87 -12.37 -6.25 20.08
N ILE A 88 -11.08 -6.16 20.47
CA ILE A 88 -10.41 -4.89 20.75
C ILE A 88 -10.38 -4.01 19.50
N GLY A 89 -9.97 -4.56 18.36
CA GLY A 89 -9.88 -3.80 17.13
C GLY A 89 -11.24 -3.31 16.63
N ILE A 90 -12.28 -4.14 16.68
CA ILE A 90 -13.65 -3.78 16.28
C ILE A 90 -14.24 -2.72 17.22
N ARG A 91 -14.04 -2.88 18.52
CA ARG A 91 -14.46 -1.89 19.52
C ARG A 91 -13.80 -0.55 19.26
N ALA A 92 -12.49 -0.54 19.04
CA ALA A 92 -11.72 0.66 18.75
C ALA A 92 -12.23 1.39 17.48
N GLU A 93 -12.54 0.66 16.43
CA GLU A 93 -13.14 1.27 15.23
C GLU A 93 -14.51 1.89 15.50
N LYS A 94 -15.37 1.20 16.27
CA LYS A 94 -16.72 1.68 16.60
C LYS A 94 -16.71 2.92 17.51
N THR A 95 -15.83 2.93 18.50
CA THR A 95 -15.74 4.02 19.48
C THR A 95 -14.79 5.14 19.04
N ARG A 96 -14.14 4.99 17.89
CA ARG A 96 -13.07 5.89 17.41
C ARG A 96 -11.93 6.02 18.42
N ASP A 97 -11.69 4.96 19.20
CA ASP A 97 -10.50 4.84 20.04
C ASP A 97 -9.29 4.50 19.16
N PHE A 98 -8.40 5.45 18.96
CA PHE A 98 -7.23 5.30 18.12
C PHE A 98 -6.00 4.77 18.87
N LEU A 99 -6.18 4.33 20.10
CA LEU A 99 -5.12 3.79 20.95
C LEU A 99 -5.43 2.37 21.47
N PRO A 100 -5.96 1.45 20.62
CA PRO A 100 -6.32 0.10 21.10
C PRO A 100 -5.08 -0.68 21.52
N LEU A 101 -5.05 -1.10 22.78
CA LEU A 101 -3.98 -1.89 23.37
C LEU A 101 -4.52 -3.22 23.91
N LEU A 102 -3.72 -4.26 23.73
CA LEU A 102 -3.86 -5.55 24.40
C LEU A 102 -2.59 -5.80 25.25
N GLY A 103 -2.65 -5.49 26.52
CA GLY A 103 -1.45 -5.36 27.34
C GLY A 103 -0.58 -4.21 26.84
N ASP A 104 0.66 -4.52 26.42
CA ASP A 104 1.60 -3.58 25.80
C ASP A 104 1.49 -3.52 24.27
N LEU A 105 0.73 -4.43 23.64
CA LEU A 105 0.65 -4.58 22.20
C LEU A 105 -0.38 -3.62 21.59
N THR A 106 0.02 -2.94 20.54
CA THR A 106 -0.91 -2.22 19.66
C THR A 106 -1.65 -3.23 18.79
N VAL A 107 -2.98 -3.12 18.76
CA VAL A 107 -3.86 -3.93 17.91
C VAL A 107 -4.35 -3.08 16.75
N GLY A 108 -4.31 -3.62 15.54
CA GLY A 108 -4.88 -2.97 14.37
C GLY A 108 -5.64 -3.94 13.47
N LEU A 109 -6.56 -3.41 12.68
CA LEU A 109 -7.35 -4.17 11.71
C LEU A 109 -6.94 -3.82 10.28
N SER A 110 -6.93 -4.82 9.41
CA SER A 110 -6.85 -4.58 7.97
C SER A 110 -8.17 -4.03 7.46
N SER A 111 -8.15 -3.35 6.30
CA SER A 111 -9.33 -2.71 5.69
C SER A 111 -10.48 -3.66 5.33
N GLY A 112 -10.27 -4.98 5.36
CA GLY A 112 -11.32 -5.99 5.17
C GLY A 112 -11.96 -6.03 3.78
N THR A 113 -11.33 -5.47 2.76
CA THR A 113 -11.86 -5.37 1.39
C THR A 113 -12.08 -6.71 0.69
N SER A 114 -11.55 -7.81 1.23
CA SER A 114 -11.73 -9.19 0.74
C SER A 114 -12.73 -10.02 1.56
N GLY A 115 -13.63 -9.37 2.31
CA GLY A 115 -14.65 -10.03 3.12
C GLY A 115 -14.17 -10.45 4.52
N ASN A 116 -12.92 -10.86 4.69
CA ASN A 116 -12.34 -11.23 5.97
C ASN A 116 -11.40 -10.13 6.49
N ARG A 117 -11.67 -9.61 7.69
CA ARG A 117 -10.78 -8.67 8.36
C ARG A 117 -9.57 -9.39 8.93
N GLY A 118 -8.37 -8.89 8.66
CA GLY A 118 -7.16 -9.35 9.32
C GLY A 118 -6.87 -8.50 10.54
N VAL A 119 -6.24 -9.11 11.53
CA VAL A 119 -5.72 -8.45 12.74
C VAL A 119 -4.21 -8.40 12.66
N PHE A 120 -3.61 -7.35 13.16
CA PHE A 120 -2.17 -7.30 13.36
C PHE A 120 -1.82 -6.80 14.75
N LEU A 121 -0.71 -7.32 15.28
CA LEU A 121 -0.15 -7.01 16.59
C LEU A 121 1.22 -6.38 16.42
N VAL A 122 1.49 -5.30 17.15
CA VAL A 122 2.78 -4.60 17.13
C VAL A 122 3.23 -4.31 18.55
N SER A 123 4.43 -4.77 18.92
CA SER A 123 5.02 -4.45 20.21
C SER A 123 5.56 -3.01 20.27
N PRO A 124 5.80 -2.43 21.45
CA PRO A 124 6.40 -1.11 21.61
C PRO A 124 7.75 -0.98 20.87
N GLY A 125 8.60 -2.00 20.94
CA GLY A 125 9.89 -2.01 20.26
C GLY A 125 9.78 -2.04 18.74
N GLU A 126 8.84 -2.83 18.20
CA GLU A 126 8.54 -2.85 16.76
C GLU A 126 7.98 -1.51 16.28
N ARG A 127 7.12 -0.87 17.07
CA ARG A 127 6.56 0.44 16.77
C ARG A 127 7.62 1.53 16.67
N LEU A 128 8.57 1.58 17.61
CA LEU A 128 9.68 2.52 17.59
C LEU A 128 10.62 2.27 16.41
N ARG A 129 10.89 0.99 16.11
CA ARG A 129 11.68 0.58 14.94
C ARG A 129 11.01 1.05 13.64
N TRP A 130 9.72 0.76 13.50
CA TRP A 130 8.93 1.16 12.34
C TRP A 130 8.96 2.69 12.14
N ALA A 131 8.75 3.47 13.21
CA ALA A 131 8.79 4.93 13.15
C ALA A 131 10.15 5.46 12.67
N GLY A 132 11.25 4.91 13.21
CA GLY A 132 12.60 5.27 12.77
C GLY A 132 12.87 4.89 11.31
N VAL A 133 12.42 3.70 10.87
CA VAL A 133 12.56 3.24 9.49
C VAL A 133 11.75 4.13 8.54
N LEU A 134 10.49 4.42 8.88
CA LEU A 134 9.62 5.27 8.09
C LEU A 134 10.22 6.67 7.89
N LEU A 135 10.63 7.33 8.96
CA LEU A 135 11.24 8.66 8.89
C LEU A 135 12.55 8.63 8.08
N GLY A 136 13.37 7.59 8.26
CA GLY A 136 14.63 7.43 7.54
C GLY A 136 14.46 7.25 6.03
N ARG A 137 13.37 6.62 5.60
CA ARG A 137 13.05 6.39 4.17
C ARG A 137 12.21 7.51 3.55
N ALA A 138 11.22 8.04 4.28
CA ALA A 138 10.23 8.95 3.74
C ALA A 138 10.66 10.42 3.73
N LEU A 139 11.56 10.85 4.64
CA LEU A 139 11.97 12.24 4.71
C LEU A 139 12.98 12.63 3.63
N PRO A 140 12.66 13.61 2.76
CA PRO A 140 13.63 14.17 1.84
C PRO A 140 14.71 14.97 2.57
N LYS A 141 15.86 15.15 1.92
CA LYS A 141 17.06 15.74 2.53
C LYS A 141 16.81 17.13 3.15
N HIS A 142 16.04 17.98 2.50
CA HIS A 142 15.77 19.34 3.00
C HIS A 142 14.95 19.34 4.30
N LEU A 143 13.96 18.43 4.42
CA LEU A 143 13.18 18.29 5.65
C LEU A 143 13.98 17.62 6.77
N LEU A 144 14.89 16.73 6.40
CA LEU A 144 15.83 16.15 7.36
C LEU A 144 16.74 17.21 7.97
N LEU A 145 17.31 18.10 7.16
CA LEU A 145 18.14 19.21 7.66
C LEU A 145 17.34 20.09 8.62
N ARG A 146 16.09 20.38 8.31
CA ARG A 146 15.18 21.13 9.20
C ARG A 146 14.90 20.36 10.50
N LEU A 147 14.64 19.05 10.43
CA LEU A 147 14.40 18.21 11.60
C LEU A 147 15.59 18.21 12.57
N LEU A 148 16.82 18.17 12.04
CA LEU A 148 18.04 18.13 12.81
C LEU A 148 18.48 19.51 13.33
N SER A 149 17.95 20.61 12.78
CA SER A 149 18.29 21.96 13.21
C SER A 149 17.46 22.39 14.42
N PRO A 150 18.05 22.63 15.60
CA PRO A 150 17.29 23.05 16.79
C PRO A 150 16.62 24.42 16.65
N TRP A 151 17.12 25.26 15.75
CA TRP A 151 16.65 26.63 15.52
C TRP A 151 15.44 26.71 14.55
N GLN A 152 15.17 25.64 13.83
CA GLN A 152 14.04 25.57 12.91
C GLN A 152 12.75 25.14 13.66
N PRO A 153 11.57 25.60 13.24
CA PRO A 153 10.30 25.14 13.82
C PRO A 153 10.12 23.62 13.57
N ALA A 154 9.33 22.98 14.43
CA ALA A 154 8.96 21.58 14.27
C ALA A 154 8.34 21.31 12.88
N LEU A 155 8.58 20.13 12.32
CA LEU A 155 7.91 19.69 11.10
C LEU A 155 6.43 19.42 11.40
N ARG A 156 5.54 20.03 10.64
CA ARG A 156 4.09 19.85 10.76
C ARG A 156 3.63 18.82 9.75
N ILE A 157 3.09 17.71 10.25
CA ILE A 157 2.61 16.60 9.44
C ILE A 157 1.09 16.48 9.59
N ALA A 158 0.35 16.66 8.51
CA ALA A 158 -1.06 16.32 8.45
C ALA A 158 -1.22 14.91 7.86
N PHE A 159 -1.79 14.01 8.64
CA PHE A 159 -1.88 12.60 8.32
C PHE A 159 -3.33 12.15 8.28
N PHE A 160 -3.75 11.61 7.12
CA PHE A 160 -5.11 11.20 6.87
C PHE A 160 -5.20 9.69 6.71
N LEU A 161 -5.93 9.04 7.61
CA LEU A 161 -6.33 7.64 7.47
C LEU A 161 -7.70 7.41 8.08
N ARG A 162 -8.29 6.26 7.73
CA ARG A 162 -9.57 5.80 8.27
C ARG A 162 -9.51 5.47 9.77
N ALA A 163 -8.38 4.97 10.21
CA ALA A 163 -8.13 4.63 11.61
C ALA A 163 -6.72 5.06 12.00
N ASN A 164 -6.60 5.72 13.13
CA ASN A 164 -5.31 5.97 13.76
C ASN A 164 -4.90 4.74 14.58
N SER A 165 -3.65 4.69 14.96
CA SER A 165 -3.14 3.75 15.95
C SER A 165 -1.97 4.37 16.70
N ASN A 166 -1.60 3.80 17.84
CA ASN A 166 -0.38 4.16 18.56
C ASN A 166 0.88 4.14 17.66
N LEU A 167 0.82 3.39 16.56
CA LEU A 167 1.88 3.32 15.58
C LEU A 167 2.21 4.72 15.02
N TYR A 168 1.20 5.47 14.60
CA TYR A 168 1.38 6.81 14.01
C TYR A 168 1.60 7.89 15.06
N ALA A 169 0.93 7.80 16.22
CA ALA A 169 1.16 8.72 17.34
C ALA A 169 2.61 8.70 17.85
N THR A 170 3.35 7.60 17.63
CA THR A 170 4.77 7.48 17.95
C THR A 170 5.64 8.49 17.19
N LEU A 171 5.15 9.05 16.07
CA LEU A 171 5.88 10.08 15.31
C LEU A 171 5.86 11.45 15.98
N HIS A 172 4.92 11.71 16.88
CA HIS A 172 4.82 13.01 17.57
C HIS A 172 6.02 13.22 18.52
N SER A 173 6.65 14.38 18.45
CA SER A 173 7.81 14.74 19.26
C SER A 173 7.99 16.26 19.34
N ARG A 174 8.95 16.75 20.12
CA ARG A 174 9.29 18.18 20.12
C ARG A 174 9.70 18.75 18.75
N ARG A 175 10.12 17.88 17.82
CA ARG A 175 10.60 18.23 16.48
C ARG A 175 9.62 17.88 15.37
N ILE A 176 8.56 17.14 15.69
CA ILE A 176 7.52 16.72 14.76
C ILE A 176 6.16 16.99 15.41
N ASP A 177 5.43 17.91 14.85
CA ASP A 177 4.03 18.18 15.17
C ASP A 177 3.15 17.34 14.24
N PHE A 178 2.66 16.22 14.79
CA PHE A 178 1.88 15.25 14.06
C PHE A 178 0.39 15.43 14.36
N THR A 179 -0.39 15.78 13.35
CA THR A 179 -1.85 15.90 13.43
C THR A 179 -2.53 14.81 12.62
N PHE A 180 -3.33 14.01 13.30
CA PHE A 180 -4.20 13.01 12.66
C PHE A 180 -5.53 13.63 12.25
N HIS A 181 -5.94 13.37 11.01
CA HIS A 181 -7.26 13.71 10.48
C HIS A 181 -8.02 12.44 10.14
N ASP A 182 -9.21 12.30 10.72
CA ASP A 182 -10.08 11.16 10.44
C ASP A 182 -10.68 11.28 9.03
N LEU A 183 -10.33 10.33 8.17
CA LEU A 183 -10.79 10.31 6.79
C LEU A 183 -12.33 10.22 6.66
N LEU A 184 -13.01 9.67 7.68
CA LEU A 184 -14.46 9.54 7.69
C LEU A 184 -15.21 10.87 7.86
N LEU A 185 -14.52 11.90 8.35
CA LEU A 185 -15.11 13.24 8.50
C LEU A 185 -15.15 14.04 7.20
N GLY A 186 -14.53 13.52 6.14
CA GLY A 186 -14.48 14.17 4.84
C GLY A 186 -13.42 15.28 4.72
N VAL A 187 -13.22 15.74 3.50
CA VAL A 187 -12.22 16.77 3.16
C VAL A 187 -12.64 18.13 3.69
N GLU A 188 -13.92 18.48 3.55
CA GLU A 188 -14.46 19.80 3.94
C GLU A 188 -14.22 20.09 5.43
N ALA A 189 -14.36 19.09 6.29
CA ALA A 189 -14.10 19.25 7.73
C ALA A 189 -12.61 19.50 8.05
N ALA A 190 -11.70 19.04 7.19
CA ALA A 190 -10.26 19.19 7.40
C ALA A 190 -9.72 20.55 6.90
N VAL A 191 -10.33 21.15 5.87
CA VAL A 191 -9.84 22.38 5.22
C VAL A 191 -9.56 23.53 6.20
N PRO A 192 -10.46 23.89 7.16
CA PRO A 192 -10.18 25.00 8.09
C PRO A 192 -8.96 24.73 8.98
N ASN A 193 -8.77 23.47 9.39
CA ASN A 193 -7.62 23.10 10.22
C ASN A 193 -6.33 23.09 9.41
N LEU A 194 -6.35 22.57 8.19
CA LEU A 194 -5.19 22.60 7.28
C LEU A 194 -4.76 24.03 6.96
N ASN A 195 -5.71 24.93 6.68
CA ASN A 195 -5.42 26.35 6.44
C ASN A 195 -4.79 27.05 7.67
N ARG A 196 -5.14 26.60 8.89
CA ARG A 196 -4.54 27.12 10.13
C ARG A 196 -3.17 26.51 10.40
N SER A 197 -3.06 25.18 10.28
CA SER A 197 -1.85 24.43 10.67
C SER A 197 -0.71 24.54 9.65
N GLN A 198 -1.03 24.84 8.38
CA GLN A 198 -0.05 24.96 7.28
C GLN A 198 0.96 23.79 7.26
N PRO A 199 0.55 22.55 7.00
CA PRO A 199 1.41 21.38 7.08
C PRO A 199 2.57 21.47 6.09
N ASP A 200 3.76 21.04 6.55
CA ASP A 200 4.94 20.90 5.71
C ASP A 200 4.90 19.58 4.92
N ILE A 201 4.27 18.54 5.54
CA ILE A 201 4.10 17.23 4.96
C ILE A 201 2.61 16.86 5.00
N LEU A 202 2.09 16.47 3.84
CA LEU A 202 0.73 15.98 3.69
C LEU A 202 0.75 14.49 3.37
N VAL A 203 0.07 13.68 4.19
CA VAL A 203 0.04 12.21 4.04
C VAL A 203 -1.40 11.73 3.95
N GLY A 204 -1.75 10.98 2.92
CA GLY A 204 -3.10 10.42 2.79
C GLY A 204 -3.27 9.50 1.60
N PRO A 205 -4.45 8.85 1.48
CA PRO A 205 -4.79 8.07 0.29
C PRO A 205 -4.87 8.95 -0.97
N PRO A 206 -4.60 8.40 -2.16
CA PRO A 206 -4.64 9.15 -3.43
C PRO A 206 -5.97 9.88 -3.65
N SER A 207 -7.09 9.23 -3.37
CA SER A 207 -8.43 9.82 -3.52
C SER A 207 -8.62 11.08 -2.65
N LEU A 208 -8.13 11.07 -1.41
CA LEU A 208 -8.14 12.24 -0.54
C LEU A 208 -7.20 13.34 -1.07
N LEU A 209 -5.98 12.98 -1.45
CA LEU A 209 -5.00 13.94 -1.97
C LEU A 209 -5.54 14.65 -3.21
N ARG A 210 -6.25 13.93 -4.09
CA ARG A 210 -6.97 14.49 -5.24
C ARG A 210 -8.08 15.45 -4.81
N SER A 211 -8.90 15.07 -3.82
CA SER A 211 -9.95 15.94 -3.29
C SER A 211 -9.37 17.23 -2.68
N LEU A 212 -8.28 17.13 -1.94
CA LEU A 212 -7.56 18.31 -1.41
C LEU A 212 -6.98 19.18 -2.53
N ALA A 213 -6.49 18.58 -3.61
CA ALA A 213 -6.03 19.30 -4.80
C ALA A 213 -7.18 20.08 -5.47
N ILE A 214 -8.39 19.49 -5.53
CA ILE A 214 -9.59 20.17 -6.04
C ILE A 214 -9.94 21.37 -5.15
N GLU A 215 -9.90 21.22 -3.82
CA GLU A 215 -10.15 22.31 -2.87
C GLU A 215 -9.11 23.44 -3.02
N ALA A 216 -7.84 23.09 -3.26
CA ALA A 216 -6.77 24.06 -3.48
C ALA A 216 -6.97 24.83 -4.80
N ASN A 217 -7.30 24.13 -5.89
CA ASN A 217 -7.57 24.77 -7.18
C ASN A 217 -8.82 25.66 -7.14
N ALA A 218 -9.80 25.34 -6.28
CA ALA A 218 -10.98 26.18 -6.05
C ALA A 218 -10.73 27.35 -5.09
N GLY A 219 -9.51 27.51 -4.57
CA GLY A 219 -9.13 28.58 -3.64
C GLY A 219 -9.67 28.44 -2.21
N ARG A 220 -10.28 27.31 -1.86
CA ARG A 220 -10.78 27.04 -0.51
C ARG A 220 -9.68 26.50 0.42
N LEU A 221 -8.71 25.78 -0.13
CA LEU A 221 -7.54 25.29 0.60
C LEU A 221 -6.30 26.10 0.19
N SER A 222 -5.69 26.78 1.16
CA SER A 222 -4.49 27.62 0.96
C SER A 222 -3.34 27.08 1.80
N ILE A 223 -2.72 25.96 1.33
CA ILE A 223 -1.54 25.34 1.94
C ILE A 223 -0.44 25.15 0.89
N ALA A 224 0.82 25.10 1.33
CA ALA A 224 1.97 24.87 0.46
C ALA A 224 2.86 23.75 1.05
N PRO A 225 2.42 22.49 1.05
CA PRO A 225 3.21 21.39 1.58
C PRO A 225 4.47 21.21 0.71
N SER A 226 5.63 21.11 1.35
CA SER A 226 6.88 20.86 0.65
C SER A 226 7.09 19.37 0.32
N HIS A 227 6.25 18.49 0.87
CA HIS A 227 6.28 17.05 0.63
C HIS A 227 4.87 16.44 0.74
N VAL A 228 4.50 15.64 -0.24
CA VAL A 228 3.23 14.91 -0.26
C VAL A 228 3.50 13.42 -0.35
N ILE A 229 2.86 12.64 0.50
CA ILE A 229 3.04 11.20 0.59
C ILE A 229 1.70 10.50 0.39
N SER A 230 1.62 9.67 -0.63
CA SER A 230 0.49 8.79 -0.89
C SER A 230 0.65 7.47 -0.15
N VAL A 231 -0.41 7.02 0.51
CA VAL A 231 -0.44 5.78 1.31
C VAL A 231 -1.74 5.01 1.10
N ALA A 232 -1.76 3.76 1.52
CA ALA A 232 -2.94 2.91 1.68
C ALA A 232 -3.63 2.44 0.39
N ASP A 233 -3.43 3.08 -0.73
CA ASP A 233 -4.06 2.74 -2.01
C ASP A 233 -3.10 2.95 -3.20
N VAL A 234 -3.49 2.49 -4.39
CA VAL A 234 -2.71 2.68 -5.62
C VAL A 234 -2.73 4.14 -6.02
N LEU A 235 -1.55 4.73 -6.21
CA LEU A 235 -1.38 6.09 -6.72
C LEU A 235 -1.38 6.07 -8.25
N GLU A 236 -2.46 6.53 -8.85
CA GLU A 236 -2.62 6.59 -10.30
C GLU A 236 -2.01 7.88 -10.89
N ASP A 237 -1.81 7.91 -12.21
CA ASP A 237 -1.14 9.04 -12.88
C ASP A 237 -1.99 10.31 -12.86
N ASP A 238 -3.32 10.19 -12.90
CA ASP A 238 -4.24 11.32 -12.77
C ASP A 238 -4.24 11.92 -11.35
N ASP A 239 -4.15 11.08 -10.30
CA ASP A 239 -4.01 11.55 -8.92
C ASP A 239 -2.66 12.26 -8.72
N ARG A 240 -1.59 11.71 -9.31
CA ARG A 240 -0.25 12.31 -9.33
C ARG A 240 -0.25 13.67 -10.02
N ALA A 241 -0.90 13.76 -11.18
CA ALA A 241 -1.02 14.99 -11.95
C ALA A 241 -1.81 16.06 -11.18
N ALA A 242 -2.93 15.70 -10.55
CA ALA A 242 -3.74 16.61 -9.74
C ALA A 242 -2.95 17.20 -8.57
N VAL A 243 -2.22 16.37 -7.81
CA VAL A 243 -1.38 16.80 -6.69
C VAL A 243 -0.27 17.74 -7.18
N ARG A 244 0.40 17.39 -8.28
CA ARG A 244 1.47 18.23 -8.84
C ARG A 244 0.96 19.59 -9.30
N THR A 245 -0.21 19.64 -9.91
CA THR A 245 -0.81 20.89 -10.39
C THR A 245 -1.20 21.79 -9.22
N ALA A 246 -1.81 21.23 -8.16
CA ALA A 246 -2.31 22.00 -7.03
C ALA A 246 -1.21 22.46 -6.06
N PHE A 247 -0.21 21.61 -5.79
CA PHE A 247 0.78 21.86 -4.73
C PHE A 247 2.21 22.05 -5.26
N GLY A 248 2.46 21.90 -6.57
CA GLY A 248 3.79 22.07 -7.17
C GLY A 248 4.80 20.96 -6.84
N VAL A 249 4.38 19.87 -6.18
CA VAL A 249 5.25 18.78 -5.74
C VAL A 249 4.78 17.43 -6.30
N ASN A 250 5.74 16.56 -6.65
CA ASN A 250 5.42 15.18 -7.02
C ASN A 250 5.14 14.36 -5.75
N PRO A 251 3.99 13.69 -5.65
CA PRO A 251 3.72 12.83 -4.51
C PRO A 251 4.66 11.62 -4.50
N HIS A 252 5.24 11.35 -3.33
CA HIS A 252 5.93 10.11 -3.04
C HIS A 252 4.92 9.05 -2.60
N GLN A 253 5.27 7.79 -2.75
CA GLN A 253 4.41 6.68 -2.35
C GLN A 253 5.11 5.85 -1.27
N LEU A 254 4.36 5.47 -0.24
CA LEU A 254 4.75 4.42 0.69
C LEU A 254 3.90 3.18 0.43
N TYR A 255 4.56 2.11 0.06
CA TYR A 255 3.91 0.80 -0.06
C TYR A 255 3.96 0.10 1.29
N GLN A 256 2.85 0.19 2.00
CA GLN A 256 2.69 -0.37 3.34
C GLN A 256 1.43 -1.22 3.42
N ALA A 257 1.57 -2.41 3.97
CA ALA A 257 0.49 -3.33 4.30
C ALA A 257 0.48 -3.64 5.81
N THR A 258 -0.51 -4.38 6.28
CA THR A 258 -0.52 -4.90 7.66
C THR A 258 0.64 -5.84 7.92
N GLU A 259 1.16 -6.45 6.87
CA GLU A 259 2.26 -7.39 6.83
C GLU A 259 3.63 -6.74 6.94
N GLY A 260 3.74 -5.43 6.60
CA GLY A 260 5.02 -4.72 6.74
C GLY A 260 5.09 -3.40 5.99
N PHE A 261 6.20 -2.70 6.18
CA PHE A 261 6.60 -1.55 5.38
C PHE A 261 7.41 -2.04 4.17
N LEU A 262 6.72 -2.25 3.05
CA LEU A 262 7.17 -3.03 1.91
C LEU A 262 7.97 -2.23 0.87
N GLY A 263 7.69 -0.91 0.76
CA GLY A 263 8.37 -0.07 -0.22
C GLY A 263 8.21 1.42 0.03
N TYR A 264 9.08 2.20 -0.58
CA TYR A 264 9.13 3.66 -0.44
C TYR A 264 9.65 4.32 -1.71
N THR A 265 9.21 5.53 -1.98
CA THR A 265 9.73 6.34 -3.09
C THR A 265 11.04 7.02 -2.66
N CYS A 266 12.10 6.86 -3.47
CA CYS A 266 13.37 7.53 -3.25
C CYS A 266 13.34 8.99 -3.71
N GLU A 267 14.43 9.73 -3.48
CA GLU A 267 14.60 11.12 -3.89
C GLU A 267 14.55 11.37 -5.41
N HIS A 268 14.69 10.30 -6.22
CA HIS A 268 14.56 10.34 -7.68
C HIS A 268 13.15 9.99 -8.16
N GLY A 269 12.18 9.81 -7.25
CA GLY A 269 10.79 9.53 -7.57
C GLY A 269 10.47 8.06 -7.88
N SER A 270 11.43 7.15 -7.79
CA SER A 270 11.22 5.71 -8.05
C SER A 270 10.80 4.98 -6.78
N LEU A 271 9.82 4.08 -6.90
CA LEU A 271 9.39 3.20 -5.82
C LEU A 271 10.36 2.03 -5.67
N HIS A 272 11.02 1.91 -4.52
CA HIS A 272 11.88 0.78 -4.16
C HIS A 272 11.19 -0.13 -3.16
N LEU A 273 11.45 -1.44 -3.28
CA LEU A 273 11.11 -2.40 -2.23
C LEU A 273 12.04 -2.19 -1.02
N ASN A 274 11.51 -2.28 0.19
CA ASN A 274 12.27 -2.04 1.43
C ASN A 274 13.04 -3.29 1.86
N GLU A 275 13.86 -3.83 0.95
CA GLU A 275 14.54 -5.11 1.07
C GLU A 275 15.59 -5.16 2.19
N SER A 276 15.95 -4.03 2.77
CA SER A 276 16.80 -3.99 3.96
C SER A 276 16.12 -4.53 5.23
N PHE A 277 14.78 -4.65 5.22
CA PHE A 277 13.95 -5.08 6.37
C PHE A 277 13.03 -6.23 6.04
N VAL A 278 12.62 -6.34 4.78
CA VAL A 278 11.67 -7.36 4.30
C VAL A 278 12.34 -8.17 3.21
N HIS A 279 12.29 -9.48 3.34
CA HIS A 279 12.65 -10.38 2.25
C HIS A 279 11.43 -10.61 1.37
N ILE A 280 11.58 -10.39 0.06
CA ILE A 280 10.50 -10.50 -0.91
C ILE A 280 10.89 -11.50 -1.99
N GLU A 281 10.18 -12.62 -2.03
CA GLU A 281 10.27 -13.63 -3.07
C GLU A 281 9.22 -13.29 -4.14
N PRO A 282 9.60 -13.12 -5.42
CA PRO A 282 8.65 -12.89 -6.48
C PRO A 282 7.98 -14.21 -6.91
N ASP A 283 6.67 -14.25 -6.87
CA ASP A 283 5.85 -15.28 -7.50
C ASP A 283 5.41 -14.74 -8.86
N TRP A 284 6.13 -15.14 -9.91
CA TRP A 284 6.00 -14.55 -11.23
C TRP A 284 4.67 -14.93 -11.89
N LEU A 285 3.98 -13.93 -12.44
CA LEU A 285 2.68 -14.06 -13.11
C LEU A 285 2.77 -14.14 -14.65
N ASP A 286 3.96 -13.87 -15.19
CA ASP A 286 4.24 -13.90 -16.62
C ASP A 286 5.61 -14.56 -16.91
N VAL A 287 5.76 -15.07 -18.12
CA VAL A 287 7.00 -15.74 -18.59
C VAL A 287 8.15 -14.74 -18.68
N GLU A 288 7.86 -13.49 -19.04
CA GLU A 288 8.81 -12.39 -19.18
C GLU A 288 9.32 -11.89 -17.84
N ARG A 289 8.75 -12.36 -16.72
CA ARG A 289 9.09 -11.95 -15.36
C ARG A 289 8.99 -10.44 -15.15
N THR A 290 7.93 -9.84 -15.67
CA THR A 290 7.65 -8.41 -15.52
C THR A 290 6.71 -8.14 -14.36
N ARG A 291 5.79 -9.08 -14.04
CA ARG A 291 4.77 -8.98 -12.98
C ARG A 291 4.88 -10.14 -12.01
N PHE A 292 4.66 -9.84 -10.73
CA PHE A 292 4.70 -10.85 -9.69
C PHE A 292 3.78 -10.52 -8.51
N GLN A 293 3.34 -11.56 -7.81
CA GLN A 293 2.80 -11.43 -6.45
C GLN A 293 3.96 -11.53 -5.45
N PRO A 294 4.07 -10.61 -4.48
CA PRO A 294 5.14 -10.68 -3.50
C PRO A 294 4.82 -11.70 -2.41
N ILE A 295 5.76 -12.62 -2.16
CA ILE A 295 5.79 -13.46 -0.97
C ILE A 295 6.74 -12.80 0.02
N VAL A 296 6.21 -12.34 1.16
CA VAL A 296 6.89 -11.43 2.08
C VAL A 296 7.30 -12.14 3.36
N THR A 297 8.52 -11.90 3.81
CA THR A 297 8.98 -12.22 5.16
C THR A 297 9.56 -10.97 5.81
N ASP A 298 8.92 -10.48 6.86
CA ASP A 298 9.47 -9.41 7.69
C ASP A 298 10.35 -10.02 8.78
N PHE A 299 11.65 -10.16 8.49
CA PHE A 299 12.64 -10.74 9.41
C PHE A 299 13.04 -9.81 10.57
N THR A 300 12.37 -8.67 10.68
CA THR A 300 12.56 -7.71 11.76
C THR A 300 11.43 -7.75 12.79
N ARG A 301 10.32 -8.41 12.49
CA ARG A 301 9.21 -8.63 13.43
C ARG A 301 9.52 -9.74 14.42
N ASP A 302 9.03 -9.54 15.66
CA ASP A 302 9.19 -10.49 16.74
C ASP A 302 7.90 -10.75 17.56
N THR A 303 6.78 -10.12 17.18
CA THR A 303 5.47 -10.31 17.83
C THR A 303 4.54 -11.16 16.97
N GLN A 304 3.97 -10.62 15.92
CA GLN A 304 3.23 -11.37 14.91
C GLN A 304 4.17 -11.67 13.73
N LEU A 305 4.45 -12.95 13.54
CA LEU A 305 5.46 -13.36 12.57
C LEU A 305 4.88 -13.41 11.16
N ILE A 306 5.45 -12.60 10.28
CA ILE A 306 5.14 -12.60 8.84
C ILE A 306 6.23 -13.40 8.14
N VAL A 307 5.90 -14.63 7.72
CA VAL A 307 6.84 -15.61 7.17
C VAL A 307 6.29 -16.16 5.88
N ARG A 308 6.97 -15.91 4.76
CA ARG A 308 6.57 -16.32 3.41
C ARG A 308 5.09 -16.08 3.13
N TYR A 309 4.62 -14.90 3.53
CA TYR A 309 3.23 -14.49 3.39
C TYR A 309 2.98 -13.99 1.98
N ARG A 310 2.13 -14.69 1.23
CA ARG A 310 1.70 -14.32 -0.11
C ARG A 310 0.70 -13.16 -0.03
N LEU A 311 1.11 -12.01 -0.51
CA LEU A 311 0.20 -10.87 -0.67
C LEU A 311 -0.67 -11.03 -1.91
N ASN A 312 -1.82 -10.41 -1.89
CA ASN A 312 -2.74 -10.37 -3.03
C ASN A 312 -2.47 -9.16 -3.95
N ASP A 313 -1.33 -8.51 -3.82
CA ASP A 313 -0.95 -7.38 -4.66
C ASP A 313 -0.20 -7.86 -5.90
N VAL A 314 -0.37 -7.16 -7.02
CA VAL A 314 0.39 -7.37 -8.25
C VAL A 314 1.37 -6.22 -8.40
N LEU A 315 2.64 -6.55 -8.44
CA LEU A 315 3.73 -5.60 -8.63
C LEU A 315 4.34 -5.77 -10.02
N ARG A 316 4.60 -4.63 -10.69
CA ARG A 316 5.37 -4.62 -11.92
C ARG A 316 6.76 -4.09 -11.66
N ILE A 317 7.78 -4.90 -12.03
CA ILE A 317 9.18 -4.52 -11.88
C ILE A 317 9.54 -3.39 -12.86
N ALA A 318 10.46 -2.50 -12.48
CA ALA A 318 10.97 -1.49 -13.39
C ALA A 318 11.96 -2.11 -14.38
N GLU A 319 11.84 -1.74 -15.64
CA GLU A 319 12.74 -2.23 -16.71
C GLU A 319 14.19 -1.80 -16.51
N LYS A 320 14.41 -0.65 -15.89
CA LYS A 320 15.76 -0.07 -15.67
C LYS A 320 15.99 0.19 -14.19
N PRO A 321 17.22 0.01 -13.71
CA PRO A 321 17.62 0.42 -12.37
C PRO A 321 17.38 1.91 -12.16
N CYS A 322 17.05 2.29 -10.91
CA CYS A 322 16.91 3.70 -10.55
C CYS A 322 18.27 4.40 -10.53
N SER A 323 18.30 5.63 -11.05
CA SER A 323 19.51 6.50 -11.03
C SER A 323 19.96 6.90 -9.62
N CYS A 324 19.15 6.65 -8.57
CA CYS A 324 19.58 6.83 -7.19
C CYS A 324 20.70 5.86 -6.76
N GLY A 325 20.94 4.79 -7.52
CA GLY A 325 22.00 3.81 -7.31
C GLY A 325 21.78 2.84 -6.13
N ARG A 326 20.57 2.79 -5.53
CA ARG A 326 20.24 1.82 -4.47
C ARG A 326 20.13 0.42 -5.04
N ALA A 327 20.63 -0.55 -4.28
CA ALA A 327 20.61 -1.97 -4.64
C ALA A 327 19.22 -2.62 -4.50
N GLU A 328 18.32 -1.98 -3.79
CA GLU A 328 16.93 -2.45 -3.59
C GLU A 328 16.17 -2.42 -4.92
N ARG A 329 15.36 -3.46 -5.20
CA ARG A 329 14.58 -3.56 -6.44
C ARG A 329 13.67 -2.35 -6.62
N THR A 330 13.59 -1.87 -7.86
CA THR A 330 12.72 -0.77 -8.25
C THR A 330 11.44 -1.34 -8.87
N ILE A 331 10.31 -0.85 -8.41
CA ILE A 331 8.97 -1.20 -8.89
C ILE A 331 8.46 -0.08 -9.77
N ALA A 332 8.00 -0.43 -10.96
CA ALA A 332 7.37 0.51 -11.89
C ALA A 332 5.96 0.92 -11.40
N ALA A 333 5.21 -0.06 -10.87
CA ALA A 333 3.86 0.17 -10.37
C ALA A 333 3.43 -0.90 -9.36
N VAL A 334 2.55 -0.52 -8.43
CA VAL A 334 1.61 -1.41 -7.76
C VAL A 334 0.35 -1.38 -8.61
N GLU A 335 0.08 -2.46 -9.36
CA GLU A 335 -0.97 -2.46 -10.38
C GLU A 335 -2.38 -2.72 -9.82
N GLY A 336 -2.49 -3.10 -8.55
CA GLY A 336 -3.71 -3.46 -7.87
C GLY A 336 -3.59 -4.84 -7.24
N ARG A 337 -4.69 -5.56 -7.16
CA ARG A 337 -4.75 -6.88 -6.54
C ARG A 337 -4.97 -7.98 -7.58
N ALA A 338 -4.55 -9.20 -7.27
CA ALA A 338 -4.76 -10.35 -8.16
C ALA A 338 -6.26 -10.67 -8.38
N ASP A 339 -7.12 -10.37 -7.40
CA ASP A 339 -8.57 -10.46 -7.54
C ASP A 339 -9.19 -9.33 -8.41
N GLU A 340 -8.41 -8.33 -8.77
CA GLU A 340 -8.78 -7.27 -9.72
C GLU A 340 -8.32 -7.56 -11.16
N VAL A 341 -7.48 -8.57 -11.37
CA VAL A 341 -7.08 -9.01 -12.70
C VAL A 341 -8.27 -9.68 -13.38
N LEU A 342 -8.70 -9.15 -14.54
CA LEU A 342 -9.79 -9.74 -15.30
C LEU A 342 -9.29 -10.96 -16.05
N LEU A 343 -10.16 -11.94 -16.26
CA LEU A 343 -9.86 -13.14 -17.02
C LEU A 343 -10.80 -13.26 -18.22
N LEU A 344 -10.24 -13.27 -19.41
CA LEU A 344 -11.01 -13.42 -20.66
C LEU A 344 -10.46 -14.58 -21.47
N PRO A 345 -11.30 -15.28 -22.25
CA PRO A 345 -10.84 -16.36 -23.11
C PRO A 345 -10.05 -15.81 -24.31
N ASP A 346 -8.91 -16.40 -24.60
CA ASP A 346 -8.19 -16.18 -25.85
C ASP A 346 -9.05 -16.61 -27.05
N ARG A 347 -9.07 -15.80 -28.12
CA ARG A 347 -9.92 -16.06 -29.30
C ARG A 347 -9.59 -17.33 -30.03
N SER A 348 -8.35 -17.77 -30.02
CA SER A 348 -7.88 -18.91 -30.79
C SER A 348 -7.88 -20.21 -29.97
N SER A 349 -7.45 -20.13 -28.72
CA SER A 349 -7.24 -21.31 -27.87
C SER A 349 -8.30 -21.53 -26.80
N GLY A 350 -9.13 -20.50 -26.53
CA GLY A 350 -10.10 -20.49 -25.43
C GLY A 350 -9.46 -20.46 -24.02
N LYS A 351 -8.13 -20.41 -23.93
CA LYS A 351 -7.42 -20.36 -22.64
C LYS A 351 -7.60 -19.01 -21.94
N ALA A 352 -7.46 -18.99 -20.63
CA ALA A 352 -7.52 -17.76 -19.86
C ALA A 352 -6.37 -16.81 -20.21
N VAL A 353 -6.71 -15.56 -20.53
CA VAL A 353 -5.77 -14.44 -20.65
C VAL A 353 -6.04 -13.47 -19.52
N SER A 354 -4.98 -13.08 -18.80
CA SER A 354 -5.03 -12.12 -17.72
C SER A 354 -4.98 -10.69 -18.26
N ILE A 355 -6.03 -9.90 -17.98
CA ILE A 355 -6.08 -8.47 -18.29
C ILE A 355 -5.85 -7.69 -17.02
N TYR A 356 -4.71 -7.04 -16.92
CA TYR A 356 -4.32 -6.30 -15.73
C TYR A 356 -5.05 -4.96 -15.60
N PRO A 357 -5.34 -4.48 -14.39
CA PRO A 357 -6.08 -3.23 -14.16
C PRO A 357 -5.46 -1.99 -14.80
N ASP A 358 -4.13 -1.95 -14.96
CA ASP A 358 -3.42 -0.84 -15.61
C ASP A 358 -3.80 -0.69 -17.10
N LEU A 359 -4.05 -1.80 -17.80
CA LEU A 359 -4.49 -1.78 -19.20
C LEU A 359 -5.88 -1.15 -19.32
N ILE A 360 -6.79 -1.49 -18.40
CA ILE A 360 -8.13 -0.90 -18.36
C ILE A 360 -8.05 0.61 -18.07
N ARG A 361 -7.24 1.00 -17.06
CA ARG A 361 -7.05 2.42 -16.72
C ARG A 361 -6.49 3.21 -17.89
N ARG A 362 -5.55 2.62 -18.64
CA ARG A 362 -4.98 3.24 -19.83
C ARG A 362 -6.03 3.42 -20.95
N ALA A 363 -6.87 2.42 -21.20
CA ALA A 363 -7.96 2.54 -22.17
C ALA A 363 -8.93 3.66 -21.76
N MET A 364 -9.31 3.74 -20.49
CA MET A 364 -10.18 4.81 -19.99
C MET A 364 -9.54 6.20 -20.11
N LEU A 365 -8.23 6.32 -19.90
CA LEU A 365 -7.49 7.57 -20.09
C LEU A 365 -7.54 8.01 -21.56
N PHE A 366 -7.40 7.07 -22.51
CA PHE A 366 -7.45 7.36 -23.95
C PHE A 366 -8.87 7.69 -24.43
N ALA A 367 -9.91 7.27 -23.71
CA ALA A 367 -11.28 7.71 -24.00
C ALA A 367 -11.47 9.23 -23.84
N GLY A 368 -10.51 9.91 -23.18
CA GLY A 368 -10.39 11.36 -23.15
C GLY A 368 -10.99 12.02 -21.91
N PRO A 369 -10.93 13.37 -21.83
CA PRO A 369 -11.27 14.13 -20.63
C PRO A 369 -12.77 14.11 -20.28
N MET A 370 -13.61 13.61 -21.17
CA MET A 370 -15.06 13.44 -20.90
C MET A 370 -15.34 12.39 -19.80
N VAL A 371 -14.41 11.46 -19.54
CA VAL A 371 -14.52 10.46 -18.47
C VAL A 371 -13.83 11.01 -17.23
N GLN A 372 -14.60 11.51 -16.27
CA GLN A 372 -14.08 12.05 -15.01
C GLN A 372 -13.78 10.94 -14.00
N GLU A 373 -14.69 9.98 -13.88
CA GLU A 373 -14.56 8.80 -13.02
C GLU A 373 -15.16 7.57 -13.68
N PHE A 374 -14.60 6.41 -13.32
CA PHE A 374 -15.14 5.13 -13.77
C PHE A 374 -14.94 4.04 -12.73
N ASP A 375 -15.76 3.00 -12.85
CA ASP A 375 -15.50 1.67 -12.32
C ASP A 375 -15.92 0.61 -13.34
N LEU A 376 -15.22 -0.52 -13.34
CA LEU A 376 -15.47 -1.64 -14.21
C LEU A 376 -15.53 -2.92 -13.39
N THR A 377 -16.61 -3.66 -13.51
CA THR A 377 -16.79 -4.94 -12.81
C THR A 377 -17.05 -6.06 -13.79
N GLN A 378 -16.19 -7.08 -13.77
CA GLN A 378 -16.37 -8.32 -14.52
C GLN A 378 -17.26 -9.30 -13.74
N ASP A 379 -18.21 -9.91 -14.43
CA ASP A 379 -18.98 -11.06 -13.97
C ASP A 379 -19.14 -12.06 -15.12
N GLY A 380 -18.31 -13.11 -15.13
CA GLY A 380 -18.17 -14.00 -16.27
C GLY A 380 -17.68 -13.25 -17.52
N LEU A 381 -18.43 -13.34 -18.63
CA LEU A 381 -18.19 -12.60 -19.87
C LEU A 381 -18.95 -11.26 -19.93
N GLN A 382 -19.56 -10.82 -18.84
CA GLN A 382 -20.22 -9.52 -18.75
C GLN A 382 -19.32 -8.50 -18.06
N MET A 383 -19.33 -7.27 -18.55
CA MET A 383 -18.63 -6.13 -17.98
C MET A 383 -19.64 -5.02 -17.68
N MET A 384 -19.77 -4.66 -16.42
CA MET A 384 -20.52 -3.48 -15.99
C MET A 384 -19.55 -2.31 -15.86
N VAL A 385 -19.81 -1.22 -16.58
CA VAL A 385 -18.97 -0.02 -16.61
C VAL A 385 -19.77 1.16 -16.06
N GLY A 386 -19.39 1.62 -14.87
CA GLY A 386 -19.92 2.85 -14.27
C GLY A 386 -19.12 4.06 -14.76
N LEU A 387 -19.77 5.12 -15.23
CA LEU A 387 -19.12 6.33 -15.73
C LEU A 387 -19.69 7.59 -15.08
N LEU A 388 -18.80 8.47 -14.63
CA LEU A 388 -19.07 9.88 -14.38
C LEU A 388 -18.49 10.67 -15.56
N THR A 389 -19.36 11.37 -16.29
CA THR A 389 -18.95 12.04 -17.52
C THR A 389 -19.17 13.56 -17.43
N ASP A 390 -18.28 14.30 -18.09
CA ASP A 390 -18.46 15.73 -18.38
C ASP A 390 -18.87 15.89 -19.84
N GLY A 391 -20.04 16.48 -20.08
CA GLY A 391 -20.63 16.61 -21.40
C GLY A 391 -21.56 15.47 -21.82
N GLU A 392 -21.62 15.17 -23.10
CA GLU A 392 -22.58 14.21 -23.65
C GLU A 392 -22.20 12.77 -23.33
N ARG A 393 -23.04 12.11 -22.50
CA ARG A 393 -22.82 10.73 -22.03
C ARG A 393 -22.71 9.71 -23.17
N SER A 394 -23.52 9.86 -24.21
CA SER A 394 -23.50 8.94 -25.37
C SER A 394 -22.15 8.99 -26.09
N ALA A 395 -21.57 10.17 -26.25
CA ALA A 395 -20.25 10.34 -26.83
C ALA A 395 -19.15 9.72 -25.95
N ALA A 396 -19.23 9.90 -24.64
CA ALA A 396 -18.29 9.26 -23.70
C ALA A 396 -18.39 7.74 -23.76
N ILE A 397 -19.60 7.16 -23.74
CA ILE A 397 -19.83 5.72 -23.86
C ILE A 397 -19.22 5.19 -25.18
N LYS A 398 -19.47 5.87 -26.29
CA LYS A 398 -18.90 5.49 -27.59
C LYS A 398 -17.36 5.43 -27.55
N ARG A 399 -16.71 6.47 -27.02
CA ARG A 399 -15.24 6.51 -26.89
C ARG A 399 -14.71 5.42 -25.99
N VAL A 400 -15.33 5.21 -24.84
CA VAL A 400 -14.94 4.13 -23.90
C VAL A 400 -15.08 2.77 -24.57
N THR A 401 -16.15 2.54 -25.32
CA THR A 401 -16.35 1.29 -26.05
C THR A 401 -15.26 1.09 -27.11
N GLU A 402 -14.94 2.11 -27.91
CA GLU A 402 -13.89 2.07 -28.93
C GLU A 402 -12.51 1.70 -28.31
N GLU A 403 -12.13 2.33 -27.19
CA GLU A 403 -10.83 2.10 -26.55
C GLU A 403 -10.77 0.72 -25.87
N LEU A 404 -11.86 0.26 -25.23
CA LEU A 404 -11.93 -1.08 -24.68
C LEU A 404 -11.93 -2.16 -25.77
N ASP A 405 -12.63 -1.96 -26.86
CA ASP A 405 -12.63 -2.91 -27.99
C ASP A 405 -11.23 -3.01 -28.63
N ALA A 406 -10.54 -1.90 -28.77
CA ALA A 406 -9.13 -1.88 -29.20
C ALA A 406 -8.23 -2.64 -28.23
N LEU A 407 -8.48 -2.51 -26.92
CA LEU A 407 -7.76 -3.28 -25.90
C LEU A 407 -8.04 -4.78 -26.07
N TRP A 408 -9.32 -5.20 -26.16
CA TRP A 408 -9.67 -6.62 -26.32
C TRP A 408 -9.05 -7.22 -27.58
N GLN A 409 -9.05 -6.46 -28.65
CA GLN A 409 -8.39 -6.88 -29.90
C GLN A 409 -6.89 -7.04 -29.74
N SER A 410 -6.22 -6.05 -29.11
CA SER A 410 -4.76 -6.07 -28.91
C SER A 410 -4.30 -7.21 -28.01
N GLN A 411 -5.16 -7.63 -27.06
CA GLN A 411 -4.90 -8.75 -26.16
C GLN A 411 -5.32 -10.11 -26.74
N GLY A 412 -5.91 -10.14 -27.94
CA GLY A 412 -6.34 -11.36 -28.61
C GLY A 412 -7.49 -12.10 -27.90
N VAL A 413 -8.28 -11.41 -27.07
CA VAL A 413 -9.34 -12.04 -26.27
C VAL A 413 -10.72 -11.92 -26.90
N VAL A 414 -11.61 -12.81 -26.50
CA VAL A 414 -13.05 -12.68 -26.83
C VAL A 414 -13.60 -11.46 -26.12
N PRO A 415 -14.20 -10.47 -26.84
CA PRO A 415 -14.76 -9.29 -26.23
C PRO A 415 -15.88 -9.64 -25.25
N PRO A 416 -15.89 -9.07 -24.04
CA PRO A 416 -17.01 -9.23 -23.12
C PRO A 416 -18.21 -8.38 -23.57
N THR A 417 -19.42 -8.75 -23.13
CA THR A 417 -20.61 -7.91 -23.29
C THR A 417 -20.57 -6.77 -22.29
N MET A 418 -20.56 -5.51 -22.76
CA MET A 418 -20.50 -4.33 -21.91
C MET A 418 -21.89 -3.73 -21.65
N THR A 419 -22.15 -3.36 -20.40
CA THR A 419 -23.30 -2.57 -19.96
C THR A 419 -22.82 -1.33 -19.22
N PHE A 420 -23.50 -0.19 -19.42
CA PHE A 420 -23.10 1.08 -18.86
C PHE A 420 -24.11 1.58 -17.83
N SER A 421 -23.62 2.09 -16.71
CA SER A 421 -24.40 2.69 -15.62
C SER A 421 -23.76 4.01 -15.15
N ASP A 422 -24.44 4.72 -14.26
CA ASP A 422 -23.84 5.87 -13.59
C ASP A 422 -22.81 5.39 -12.56
N TRP A 423 -21.67 6.08 -12.51
CA TRP A 423 -20.66 5.84 -11.51
C TRP A 423 -21.17 6.13 -10.10
N GLN A 424 -20.84 5.27 -9.18
CA GLN A 424 -21.19 5.43 -7.78
C GLN A 424 -19.95 5.75 -6.95
N ALA A 425 -19.98 6.88 -6.26
CA ALA A 425 -18.90 7.23 -5.35
C ALA A 425 -18.73 6.15 -4.26
N PRO A 426 -17.48 5.76 -3.93
CA PRO A 426 -17.25 4.85 -2.82
C PRO A 426 -17.76 5.48 -1.52
N SER A 427 -18.21 4.65 -0.58
CA SER A 427 -18.61 5.13 0.75
C SER A 427 -17.43 5.87 1.43
N PRO A 428 -17.71 6.85 2.31
CA PRO A 428 -16.66 7.56 3.04
C PRO A 428 -15.64 6.60 3.67
N GLY A 429 -14.35 6.82 3.40
CA GLY A 429 -13.26 5.92 3.82
C GLY A 429 -13.18 4.58 3.07
N GLY A 430 -14.04 4.33 2.10
CA GLY A 430 -13.93 3.18 1.20
C GLY A 430 -12.77 3.34 0.22
N LYS A 431 -12.15 2.21 -0.17
CA LYS A 431 -11.11 2.21 -1.20
C LYS A 431 -11.72 2.43 -2.58
N ARG A 432 -11.07 3.25 -3.40
CA ARG A 432 -11.41 3.47 -4.80
C ARG A 432 -10.92 2.29 -5.64
N ARG A 433 -11.77 1.30 -5.85
CA ARG A 433 -11.49 0.14 -6.69
C ARG A 433 -12.12 0.36 -8.07
N ARG A 434 -11.30 0.76 -9.01
CA ARG A 434 -11.74 1.04 -10.38
C ARG A 434 -11.98 -0.20 -11.23
N VAL A 435 -11.29 -1.29 -10.94
CA VAL A 435 -11.45 -2.56 -11.66
C VAL A 435 -11.72 -3.66 -10.66
N ARG A 436 -12.68 -4.54 -10.96
CA ARG A 436 -13.05 -5.66 -10.08
C ARG A 436 -13.42 -6.87 -10.92
N ARG A 437 -13.10 -8.04 -10.41
CA ARG A 437 -13.62 -9.31 -10.91
C ARG A 437 -14.48 -9.95 -9.82
N ARG A 438 -15.76 -10.19 -10.10
CA ARG A 438 -16.64 -10.99 -9.24
C ARG A 438 -16.44 -12.45 -9.52
N ASN A 439 -16.67 -12.84 -10.77
CA ASN A 439 -16.53 -14.21 -11.24
C ASN A 439 -15.71 -14.24 -12.52
N ALA A 440 -14.88 -15.27 -12.68
CA ALA A 440 -14.27 -15.60 -13.96
C ALA A 440 -15.33 -16.26 -14.86
N PRO A 441 -15.18 -16.25 -16.20
CA PRO A 441 -15.98 -17.06 -17.09
C PRO A 441 -15.86 -18.55 -16.73
N GLU A 442 -16.94 -19.32 -16.91
CA GLU A 442 -16.97 -20.74 -16.60
C GLU A 442 -15.83 -21.49 -17.32
N GLY A 443 -15.13 -22.35 -16.60
CA GLY A 443 -14.01 -23.13 -17.12
C GLY A 443 -12.68 -22.40 -17.23
N LEU A 444 -12.64 -21.09 -17.00
CA LEU A 444 -11.38 -20.34 -16.95
C LEU A 444 -10.84 -20.29 -15.52
N VAL A 445 -9.72 -20.96 -15.31
CA VAL A 445 -8.96 -20.91 -14.05
C VAL A 445 -7.72 -20.04 -14.29
N CYS A 446 -7.46 -19.14 -13.37
CA CYS A 446 -6.20 -18.40 -13.35
C CYS A 446 -5.07 -19.40 -13.07
N THR A 447 -4.28 -19.73 -14.07
CA THR A 447 -3.05 -20.52 -13.92
C THR A 447 -1.92 -19.54 -13.60
N PHE A 448 -1.91 -19.04 -12.36
CA PHE A 448 -0.72 -18.37 -11.81
C PHE A 448 0.16 -19.41 -11.13
#